data_48fb78ae5471d8bd7a31c3bbe8102818
#
_entry.id   48fb78ae5471d8bd7a31c3bbe8102818
#
_cell.length_a   1.000
_cell.length_b   1.000
_cell.length_c   1.000
_cell.angle_alpha   90.00
_cell.angle_beta   90.00
_cell.angle_gamma   90.00
#
_symmetry.space_group_name_H-M   'P 1'
#
loop_
_entity.id
_entity.type
_entity.pdbx_description
1 polymer ?
#
loop_
_entity_poly.entity_id
_entity_poly.type
_entity_poly.pdbx_seq_one_letter_code
_entity_poly.pdbx_strand_id
1 'polypeptide(L)'
;MSKICKLIEAENPMMRVRLSGCSSDLDRNDVEEKLFDSMKHYNGIGLSANQIGIMERVFVMYSDVKKRETITCFNPKIVTQSDTKILMDEGCLTYPGLWLKVKRPDGIEVEYEDKNGEIQNQAMFGLECRIFLHEYDHMEGTNFTQKVSKIKLNRALKRRSKMVKRSKLVENQ
;
A
#
# COMPACT_ATOMS: atom_id res chain seq x y z
N MET A 1 -20.62 -12.02 -5.36
CA MET A 1 -19.97 -12.65 -4.18
C MET A 1 -18.70 -11.88 -3.87
N SER A 2 -18.35 -11.67 -2.60
CA SER A 2 -17.11 -10.97 -2.24
C SER A 2 -15.89 -11.76 -2.70
N LYS A 3 -14.88 -11.05 -3.29
CA LYS A 3 -13.68 -11.65 -3.89
C LYS A 3 -12.45 -11.45 -2.99
N ILE A 4 -12.57 -11.71 -1.70
CA ILE A 4 -11.48 -11.54 -0.74
C ILE A 4 -10.34 -12.52 -1.05
N CYS A 5 -9.13 -11.97 -1.23
CA CYS A 5 -7.90 -12.71 -1.42
C CYS A 5 -7.06 -12.73 -0.13
N LYS A 6 -6.30 -13.81 0.08
CA LYS A 6 -5.36 -13.91 1.21
C LYS A 6 -4.15 -13.00 0.97
N LEU A 7 -3.72 -12.30 2.03
CA LEU A 7 -2.47 -11.54 1.99
C LEU A 7 -1.25 -12.47 1.91
N ILE A 8 -0.29 -12.07 1.10
CA ILE A 8 1.02 -12.72 1.01
C ILE A 8 1.88 -12.31 2.20
N GLU A 9 2.74 -13.20 2.64
CA GLU A 9 3.72 -12.93 3.70
C GLU A 9 4.79 -11.93 3.24
N ALA A 10 5.28 -11.11 4.17
CA ALA A 10 6.24 -10.05 3.89
C ALA A 10 7.57 -10.55 3.31
N GLU A 11 7.95 -11.77 3.65
CA GLU A 11 9.18 -12.44 3.22
C GLU A 11 9.07 -13.05 1.82
N ASN A 12 7.86 -13.16 1.27
CA ASN A 12 7.64 -13.74 -0.06
C ASN A 12 8.43 -12.97 -1.12
N PRO A 13 9.22 -13.65 -1.98
CA PRO A 13 10.01 -12.99 -3.02
C PRO A 13 9.20 -12.10 -3.97
N MET A 14 7.93 -12.41 -4.23
CA MET A 14 7.03 -11.58 -5.06
C MET A 14 6.93 -10.15 -4.56
N MET A 15 7.04 -9.91 -3.24
CA MET A 15 7.00 -8.57 -2.65
C MET A 15 8.23 -7.71 -2.97
N ARG A 16 9.26 -8.30 -3.58
CA ARG A 16 10.51 -7.61 -3.95
C ARG A 16 10.68 -7.45 -5.46
N VAL A 17 9.68 -7.87 -6.23
CA VAL A 17 9.69 -7.75 -7.69
C VAL A 17 9.14 -6.38 -8.08
N ARG A 18 9.90 -5.66 -8.91
CA ARG A 18 9.40 -4.45 -9.56
C ARG A 18 8.43 -4.87 -10.67
N LEU A 19 7.22 -4.31 -10.63
CA LEU A 19 6.19 -4.60 -11.61
C LEU A 19 6.31 -3.64 -12.81
N SER A 20 6.41 -4.18 -14.02
CA SER A 20 6.66 -3.41 -15.23
C SER A 20 5.41 -2.70 -15.77
N GLY A 21 4.26 -3.35 -15.71
CA GLY A 21 2.98 -2.85 -16.21
C GLY A 21 1.88 -3.87 -16.08
N CYS A 22 0.67 -3.49 -16.45
CA CYS A 22 -0.46 -4.40 -16.53
C CYS A 22 -0.46 -5.15 -17.84
N SER A 23 -0.84 -6.43 -17.80
CA SER A 23 -1.02 -7.28 -19.00
C SER A 23 -2.17 -6.76 -19.86
N SER A 24 -2.06 -6.90 -21.17
CA SER A 24 -3.06 -6.42 -22.12
C SER A 24 -4.41 -7.16 -22.04
N ASP A 25 -4.40 -8.38 -21.52
CA ASP A 25 -5.54 -9.27 -21.32
C ASP A 25 -6.07 -9.25 -19.88
N LEU A 26 -5.58 -8.33 -19.04
CA LEU A 26 -6.00 -8.20 -17.65
C LEU A 26 -7.47 -7.83 -17.55
N ASP A 27 -8.26 -8.66 -16.84
CA ASP A 27 -9.61 -8.27 -16.42
C ASP A 27 -9.54 -7.25 -15.29
N ARG A 28 -9.56 -5.96 -15.67
CA ARG A 28 -9.44 -4.83 -14.74
C ARG A 28 -10.56 -4.78 -13.71
N ASN A 29 -11.79 -5.18 -14.11
CA ASN A 29 -12.93 -5.21 -13.19
C ASN A 29 -12.73 -6.27 -12.11
N ASP A 30 -12.31 -7.49 -12.49
CA ASP A 30 -12.05 -8.57 -11.56
C ASP A 30 -10.94 -8.21 -10.56
N VAL A 31 -9.86 -7.59 -11.05
CA VAL A 31 -8.74 -7.16 -10.19
C VAL A 31 -9.15 -6.03 -9.25
N GLU A 32 -9.90 -5.03 -9.75
CA GLU A 32 -10.42 -3.95 -8.90
C GLU A 32 -11.31 -4.49 -7.77
N GLU A 33 -12.24 -5.40 -8.07
CA GLU A 33 -13.11 -6.01 -7.07
C GLU A 33 -12.30 -6.80 -6.01
N LYS A 34 -11.34 -7.62 -6.45
CA LYS A 34 -10.45 -8.36 -5.52
C LYS A 34 -9.67 -7.44 -4.60
N LEU A 35 -9.09 -6.38 -5.15
CA LEU A 35 -8.33 -5.39 -4.37
C LEU A 35 -9.23 -4.66 -3.38
N PHE A 36 -10.36 -4.16 -3.84
CA PHE A 36 -11.31 -3.40 -3.02
C PHE A 36 -11.87 -4.25 -1.87
N ASP A 37 -12.38 -5.46 -2.18
CA ASP A 37 -12.94 -6.36 -1.18
C ASP A 37 -11.90 -6.80 -0.15
N SER A 38 -10.68 -7.11 -0.61
CA SER A 38 -9.57 -7.47 0.29
C SER A 38 -9.13 -6.29 1.15
N MET A 39 -8.96 -5.10 0.57
CA MET A 39 -8.61 -3.89 1.32
C MET A 39 -9.62 -3.62 2.45
N LYS A 40 -10.92 -3.68 2.14
CA LYS A 40 -11.98 -3.48 3.14
C LYS A 40 -11.99 -4.56 4.20
N HIS A 41 -11.84 -5.83 3.81
CA HIS A 41 -11.82 -6.96 4.74
C HIS A 41 -10.70 -6.83 5.77
N TYR A 42 -9.52 -6.42 5.35
CA TYR A 42 -8.36 -6.24 6.22
C TYR A 42 -8.29 -4.86 6.89
N ASN A 43 -9.32 -4.02 6.73
CA ASN A 43 -9.37 -2.64 7.25
C ASN A 43 -8.17 -1.77 6.80
N GLY A 44 -7.72 -1.97 5.55
CA GLY A 44 -6.68 -1.16 4.94
C GLY A 44 -7.21 0.17 4.40
N ILE A 45 -6.29 1.09 4.14
CA ILE A 45 -6.57 2.37 3.45
C ILE A 45 -5.97 2.40 2.04
N GLY A 46 -5.17 1.40 1.70
CA GLY A 46 -4.63 1.08 0.40
C GLY A 46 -4.24 -0.40 0.35
N LEU A 47 -4.16 -0.96 -0.85
CA LEU A 47 -3.73 -2.34 -1.08
C LEU A 47 -3.22 -2.50 -2.51
N SER A 48 -2.02 -2.99 -2.65
CA SER A 48 -1.40 -3.28 -3.94
C SER A 48 -1.58 -4.74 -4.37
N ALA A 49 -1.62 -4.97 -5.67
CA ALA A 49 -1.94 -6.27 -6.26
C ALA A 49 -0.97 -7.38 -5.85
N ASN A 50 0.33 -7.07 -5.76
CA ASN A 50 1.32 -8.05 -5.31
C ASN A 50 1.13 -8.51 -3.86
N GLN A 51 0.47 -7.72 -3.00
CA GLN A 51 0.13 -8.13 -1.63
C GLN A 51 -0.93 -9.24 -1.57
N ILE A 52 -1.67 -9.46 -2.65
CA ILE A 52 -2.65 -10.54 -2.80
C ILE A 52 -2.27 -11.54 -3.90
N GLY A 53 -1.01 -11.56 -4.32
CA GLY A 53 -0.47 -12.53 -5.29
C GLY A 53 -0.72 -12.22 -6.74
N ILE A 54 -1.19 -11.04 -7.07
CA ILE A 54 -1.42 -10.59 -8.45
C ILE A 54 -0.22 -9.73 -8.88
N MET A 55 0.55 -10.21 -9.87
CA MET A 55 1.80 -9.56 -10.30
C MET A 55 1.55 -8.50 -11.39
N GLU A 56 0.56 -7.66 -11.17
CA GLU A 56 0.15 -6.57 -12.05
C GLU A 56 0.42 -5.20 -11.40
N ARG A 57 0.78 -4.20 -12.20
CA ARG A 57 1.09 -2.86 -11.70
C ARG A 57 -0.19 -2.07 -11.41
N VAL A 58 -0.86 -2.42 -10.35
CA VAL A 58 -2.13 -1.84 -9.93
C VAL A 58 -2.29 -1.88 -8.41
N PHE A 59 -2.92 -0.86 -7.86
CA PHE A 59 -3.36 -0.81 -6.46
C PHE A 59 -4.68 -0.06 -6.31
N VAL A 60 -5.39 -0.32 -5.23
CA VAL A 60 -6.55 0.45 -4.78
C VAL A 60 -6.18 1.27 -3.57
N MET A 61 -6.75 2.46 -3.43
CA MET A 61 -6.57 3.32 -2.26
C MET A 61 -7.80 4.18 -1.99
N TYR A 62 -7.94 4.66 -0.74
CA TYR A 62 -8.86 5.75 -0.47
C TYR A 62 -8.28 7.08 -0.99
N SER A 63 -9.02 7.77 -1.85
CA SER A 63 -8.77 9.16 -2.24
C SER A 63 -9.29 10.13 -1.17
N ASP A 64 -10.39 9.78 -0.51
CA ASP A 64 -10.88 10.47 0.70
C ASP A 64 -11.25 9.44 1.77
N VAL A 65 -10.42 9.30 2.80
CA VAL A 65 -10.64 8.34 3.89
C VAL A 65 -11.91 8.66 4.69
N LYS A 66 -12.27 9.94 4.84
CA LYS A 66 -13.45 10.35 5.61
C LYS A 66 -14.74 10.04 4.88
N LYS A 67 -14.77 10.26 3.57
CA LYS A 67 -15.93 9.94 2.71
C LYS A 67 -15.93 8.48 2.25
N ARG A 68 -14.83 7.75 2.46
CA ARG A 68 -14.60 6.40 1.94
C ARG A 68 -14.67 6.31 0.41
N GLU A 69 -14.27 7.37 -0.26
CA GLU A 69 -14.09 7.39 -1.70
C GLU A 69 -12.81 6.65 -2.06
N THR A 70 -12.86 5.79 -3.06
CA THR A 70 -11.72 4.97 -3.50
C THR A 70 -11.41 5.20 -4.95
N ILE A 71 -10.14 5.04 -5.29
CA ILE A 71 -9.65 4.99 -6.66
C ILE A 71 -8.80 3.74 -6.86
N THR A 72 -8.81 3.22 -8.08
CA THR A 72 -7.93 2.14 -8.50
C THR A 72 -6.96 2.70 -9.54
N CYS A 73 -5.67 2.57 -9.27
CA CYS A 73 -4.61 3.13 -10.10
C CYS A 73 -3.92 2.00 -10.87
N PHE A 74 -4.23 1.85 -12.16
CA PHE A 74 -3.52 0.96 -13.07
C PHE A 74 -2.34 1.71 -13.71
N ASN A 75 -1.21 1.04 -13.86
CA ASN A 75 0.01 1.61 -14.44
C ASN A 75 0.44 2.96 -13.85
N PRO A 76 0.38 3.15 -12.51
CA PRO A 76 0.65 4.43 -11.90
C PRO A 76 2.07 4.91 -12.15
N LYS A 77 2.21 6.24 -12.33
CA LYS A 77 3.48 6.96 -12.46
C LYS A 77 3.47 8.20 -11.60
N ILE A 78 4.60 8.52 -10.99
CA ILE A 78 4.83 9.81 -10.34
C ILE A 78 5.44 10.75 -11.40
N VAL A 79 4.75 11.84 -11.69
CA VAL A 79 5.19 12.86 -12.66
C VAL A 79 6.11 13.87 -11.99
N THR A 80 5.65 14.43 -10.86
CA THR A 80 6.44 15.35 -10.03
C THR A 80 6.23 15.06 -8.54
N GLN A 81 7.13 15.55 -7.72
CA GLN A 81 7.00 15.48 -6.26
C GLN A 81 7.56 16.73 -5.61
N SER A 82 6.95 17.16 -4.51
CA SER A 82 7.37 18.33 -3.78
C SER A 82 8.73 18.13 -3.09
N ASP A 83 9.50 19.20 -2.95
CA ASP A 83 10.73 19.22 -2.15
C ASP A 83 10.44 19.14 -0.65
N THR A 84 9.29 19.67 -0.23
CA THR A 84 8.83 19.60 1.15
C THR A 84 8.52 18.16 1.53
N LYS A 85 9.13 17.72 2.64
CA LYS A 85 8.92 16.35 3.16
C LYS A 85 8.39 16.39 4.57
N ILE A 86 7.36 15.61 4.82
CA ILE A 86 6.73 15.46 6.13
C ILE A 86 6.97 14.07 6.71
N LEU A 87 6.96 13.99 8.04
CA LEU A 87 7.11 12.77 8.80
C LEU A 87 5.73 12.30 9.27
N MET A 88 5.28 11.14 8.81
CA MET A 88 4.01 10.53 9.23
C MET A 88 4.21 9.07 9.62
N ASP A 89 3.29 8.57 10.47
CA ASP A 89 3.26 7.15 10.81
C ASP A 89 2.70 6.34 9.63
N GLU A 90 3.39 5.26 9.29
CA GLU A 90 2.97 4.28 8.29
C GLU A 90 2.91 2.89 8.90
N GLY A 91 1.87 2.15 8.51
CA GLY A 91 1.72 0.71 8.71
C GLY A 91 1.42 0.04 7.38
N CYS A 92 1.54 -1.28 7.32
CA CYS A 92 1.24 -2.06 6.12
C CYS A 92 0.50 -3.33 6.51
N LEU A 93 -0.51 -3.71 5.73
CA LEU A 93 -1.28 -4.95 5.96
C LEU A 93 -0.38 -6.19 5.95
N THR A 94 0.65 -6.20 5.12
CA THR A 94 1.66 -7.28 5.05
C THR A 94 2.58 -7.33 6.28
N TYR A 95 2.63 -6.24 7.08
CA TYR A 95 3.43 -6.13 8.31
C TYR A 95 2.55 -5.80 9.52
N PRO A 96 1.61 -6.68 9.92
CA PRO A 96 0.63 -6.37 10.97
C PRO A 96 1.30 -5.95 12.27
N GLY A 97 0.81 -4.83 12.84
CA GLY A 97 1.31 -4.27 14.11
C GLY A 97 2.68 -3.57 14.04
N LEU A 98 3.28 -3.45 12.86
CA LEU A 98 4.50 -2.66 12.67
C LEU A 98 4.15 -1.25 12.21
N TRP A 99 4.56 -0.25 12.99
CA TRP A 99 4.38 1.16 12.70
C TRP A 99 5.73 1.88 12.68
N LEU A 100 5.97 2.69 11.65
CA LEU A 100 7.21 3.43 11.44
C LEU A 100 6.90 4.88 11.05
N LYS A 101 7.66 5.82 11.61
CA LYS A 101 7.63 7.22 11.13
C LYS A 101 8.52 7.34 9.91
N VAL A 102 7.87 7.56 8.76
CA VAL A 102 8.53 7.66 7.45
C VAL A 102 8.46 9.09 6.94
N LYS A 103 9.59 9.59 6.41
CA LYS A 103 9.68 10.91 5.79
C LYS A 103 9.44 10.77 4.29
N ARG A 104 8.40 11.45 3.77
CA ARG A 104 8.05 11.45 2.33
C ARG A 104 7.68 12.85 1.85
N PRO A 105 7.66 13.09 0.53
CA PRO A 105 7.07 14.29 -0.06
C PRO A 105 5.66 14.55 0.48
N ASP A 106 5.30 15.81 0.66
CA ASP A 106 3.97 16.23 1.11
C ASP A 106 2.96 16.32 -0.03
N GLY A 107 3.44 16.42 -1.27
CA GLY A 107 2.61 16.48 -2.46
C GLY A 107 3.28 15.79 -3.65
N ILE A 108 2.48 15.24 -4.53
CA ILE A 108 2.86 14.60 -5.78
C ILE A 108 1.87 14.95 -6.88
N GLU A 109 2.34 14.96 -8.12
CA GLU A 109 1.50 14.87 -9.31
C GLU A 109 1.69 13.47 -9.90
N VAL A 110 0.59 12.83 -10.22
CA VAL A 110 0.56 11.44 -10.68
C VAL A 110 -0.24 11.30 -11.96
N GLU A 111 0.14 10.30 -12.76
CA GLU A 111 -0.60 9.80 -13.89
C GLU A 111 -0.92 8.32 -13.62
N TYR A 112 -2.14 7.90 -13.89
CA TYR A 112 -2.54 6.50 -13.84
C TYR A 112 -3.71 6.25 -14.81
N GLU A 113 -3.95 5.00 -15.12
CA GLU A 113 -5.15 4.60 -15.86
C GLU A 113 -6.22 4.16 -14.87
N ASP A 114 -7.47 4.52 -15.12
CA ASP A 114 -8.60 3.94 -14.40
C ASP A 114 -8.97 2.55 -14.95
N LYS A 115 -10.04 1.95 -14.44
CA LYS A 115 -10.51 0.63 -14.87
C LYS A 115 -10.96 0.56 -16.33
N ASN A 116 -11.33 1.70 -16.92
CA ASN A 116 -11.74 1.79 -18.31
C ASN A 116 -10.53 1.99 -19.24
N GLY A 117 -9.32 2.17 -18.68
CA GLY A 117 -8.10 2.48 -19.42
C GLY A 117 -7.94 3.97 -19.73
N GLU A 118 -8.78 4.84 -19.13
CA GLU A 118 -8.68 6.28 -19.33
C GLU A 118 -7.59 6.87 -18.43
N ILE A 119 -6.74 7.71 -19.03
CA ILE A 119 -5.63 8.36 -18.32
C ILE A 119 -6.18 9.44 -17.41
N GLN A 120 -5.83 9.34 -16.13
CA GLN A 120 -6.12 10.29 -15.08
C GLN A 120 -4.83 11.01 -14.67
N ASN A 121 -4.91 12.33 -14.51
CA ASN A 121 -3.83 13.16 -13.96
C ASN A 121 -4.35 13.83 -12.70
N GLN A 122 -3.65 13.67 -11.59
CA GLN A 122 -4.11 14.18 -10.30
C GLN A 122 -2.94 14.69 -9.45
N ALA A 123 -3.16 15.84 -8.80
CA ALA A 123 -2.31 16.31 -7.72
C ALA A 123 -2.84 15.79 -6.39
N MET A 124 -1.98 15.17 -5.58
CA MET A 124 -2.32 14.57 -4.29
C MET A 124 -1.47 15.19 -3.19
N PHE A 125 -2.06 15.41 -2.02
CA PHE A 125 -1.39 16.03 -0.87
C PHE A 125 -1.69 15.28 0.44
N GLY A 126 -0.85 15.50 1.45
CA GLY A 126 -1.08 15.01 2.80
C GLY A 126 -1.27 13.49 2.87
N LEU A 127 -2.41 13.03 3.42
CA LEU A 127 -2.67 11.60 3.62
C LEU A 127 -2.88 10.86 2.30
N GLU A 128 -3.56 11.44 1.33
CA GLU A 128 -3.76 10.85 0.01
C GLU A 128 -2.41 10.61 -0.69
N CYS A 129 -1.54 11.62 -0.73
CA CYS A 129 -0.17 11.48 -1.21
C CYS A 129 0.60 10.38 -0.47
N ARG A 130 0.42 10.29 0.86
CA ARG A 130 1.07 9.27 1.70
C ARG A 130 0.65 7.86 1.32
N ILE A 131 -0.64 7.61 1.13
CA ILE A 131 -1.18 6.31 0.74
C ILE A 131 -0.65 5.95 -0.65
N PHE A 132 -0.76 6.86 -1.62
CA PHE A 132 -0.26 6.61 -2.98
C PHE A 132 1.21 6.21 -2.98
N LEU A 133 2.07 6.97 -2.30
CA LEU A 133 3.50 6.67 -2.23
C LEU A 133 3.82 5.34 -1.53
N HIS A 134 3.00 4.92 -0.58
CA HIS A 134 3.12 3.63 0.10
C HIS A 134 2.82 2.48 -0.87
N GLU A 135 1.70 2.55 -1.58
CA GLU A 135 1.29 1.53 -2.56
C GLU A 135 2.22 1.52 -3.79
N TYR A 136 2.69 2.71 -4.21
CA TYR A 136 3.66 2.82 -5.28
C TYR A 136 4.99 2.13 -4.97
N ASP A 137 5.46 2.20 -3.72
CA ASP A 137 6.64 1.45 -3.30
C ASP A 137 6.48 -0.06 -3.53
N HIS A 138 5.30 -0.62 -3.27
CA HIS A 138 5.03 -2.03 -3.56
C HIS A 138 5.15 -2.36 -5.05
N MET A 139 4.76 -1.42 -5.93
CA MET A 139 4.95 -1.56 -7.39
C MET A 139 6.43 -1.56 -7.79
N GLU A 140 7.27 -0.84 -7.04
CA GLU A 140 8.72 -0.77 -7.25
C GLU A 140 9.50 -1.92 -6.54
N GLY A 141 8.80 -2.91 -5.96
CA GLY A 141 9.41 -4.02 -5.21
C GLY A 141 10.09 -3.59 -3.90
N THR A 142 9.67 -2.45 -3.36
CA THR A 142 10.16 -1.90 -2.10
C THR A 142 9.02 -1.74 -1.09
N ASN A 143 9.31 -1.30 0.13
CA ASN A 143 8.29 -1.03 1.13
C ASN A 143 8.79 -0.04 2.19
N PHE A 144 7.89 0.39 3.07
CA PHE A 144 8.14 1.41 4.09
C PHE A 144 9.26 1.07 5.08
N THR A 145 9.59 -0.21 5.29
CA THR A 145 10.68 -0.60 6.21
C THR A 145 12.05 -0.19 5.70
N GLN A 146 12.20 -0.04 4.38
CA GLN A 146 13.44 0.39 3.72
C GLN A 146 13.61 1.92 3.73
N LYS A 147 12.57 2.67 4.10
CA LYS A 147 12.58 4.15 4.17
C LYS A 147 13.08 4.68 5.51
N VAL A 148 13.45 3.81 6.43
CA VAL A 148 13.98 4.18 7.76
C VAL A 148 15.33 3.53 8.01
N SER A 149 16.10 4.08 8.96
CA SER A 149 17.38 3.47 9.34
C SER A 149 17.17 2.10 10.01
N LYS A 150 18.15 1.20 9.87
CA LYS A 150 18.15 -0.12 10.53
C LYS A 150 17.92 -0.01 12.05
N ILE A 151 18.44 1.02 12.70
CA ILE A 151 18.25 1.25 14.14
C ILE A 151 16.77 1.52 14.45
N LYS A 152 16.11 2.39 13.68
CA LYS A 152 14.68 2.68 13.86
C LYS A 152 13.82 1.45 13.60
N LEU A 153 14.10 0.72 12.54
CA LEU A 153 13.41 -0.53 12.21
C LEU A 153 13.54 -1.55 13.34
N ASN A 154 14.76 -1.82 13.80
CA ASN A 154 15.01 -2.80 14.88
C ASN A 154 14.29 -2.41 16.18
N ARG A 155 14.24 -1.13 16.53
CA ARG A 155 13.49 -0.63 17.70
C ARG A 155 11.99 -0.87 17.56
N ALA A 156 11.42 -0.65 16.36
CA ALA A 156 10.01 -0.88 16.08
C ALA A 156 9.66 -2.37 16.12
N LEU A 157 10.49 -3.24 15.53
CA LEU A 157 10.33 -4.70 15.59
C LEU A 157 10.36 -5.24 17.01
N LYS A 158 11.27 -4.74 17.86
CA LYS A 158 11.32 -5.10 19.29
C LYS A 158 10.05 -4.68 20.03
N ARG A 159 9.51 -3.49 19.75
CA ARG A 159 8.23 -3.02 20.32
C ARG A 159 7.07 -3.91 19.90
N ARG A 160 6.96 -4.20 18.58
CA ARG A 160 5.96 -5.13 18.04
C ARG A 160 5.99 -6.50 18.74
N SER A 161 7.16 -7.10 18.87
CA SER A 161 7.31 -8.41 19.53
C SER A 161 6.84 -8.40 21.00
N LYS A 162 7.09 -7.29 21.73
CA LYS A 162 6.59 -7.13 23.11
C LYS A 162 5.08 -7.01 23.17
N MET A 163 4.46 -6.29 22.21
CA MET A 163 3.01 -6.13 22.16
C MET A 163 2.31 -7.47 21.85
N VAL A 164 2.82 -8.23 20.87
CA VAL A 164 2.28 -9.57 20.51
C VAL A 164 2.39 -10.55 21.69
N LYS A 165 3.50 -10.52 22.45
CA LYS A 165 3.64 -11.36 23.66
C LYS A 165 2.63 -10.99 24.73
N ARG A 166 2.34 -9.70 24.92
CA ARG A 166 1.36 -9.23 25.91
C ARG A 166 -0.07 -9.62 25.55
N SER A 167 -0.48 -9.48 24.29
CA SER A 167 -1.83 -9.88 23.87
C SER A 167 -2.08 -11.37 24.08
N LYS A 168 -1.10 -12.23 23.72
CA LYS A 168 -1.19 -13.68 23.94
C LYS A 168 -1.28 -14.08 25.42
N LEU A 169 -0.70 -13.30 26.33
CA LEU A 169 -0.78 -13.55 27.77
C LEU A 169 -2.17 -13.20 28.32
N VAL A 170 -2.84 -12.20 27.75
CA VAL A 170 -4.20 -11.79 28.15
C VAL A 170 -5.26 -12.74 27.61
N GLU A 171 -5.07 -13.29 26.39
CA GLU A 171 -6.00 -14.26 25.77
C GLU A 171 -5.98 -15.65 26.47
N ASN A 172 -4.92 -15.94 27.24
CA ASN A 172 -4.76 -17.21 27.94
C ASN A 172 -5.13 -17.15 29.45
N GLN A 173 -5.75 -16.05 29.92
CA GLN A 173 -6.30 -15.87 31.25
C GLN A 173 -7.81 -15.83 31.22
#